data_0d2d622bead7b380c74b5944dabd4bed
#
_entry.id   0d2d622bead7b380c74b5944dabd4bed
#
_cell.length_a   1.000
_cell.length_b   1.000
_cell.length_c   1.000
_cell.angle_alpha   90.00
_cell.angle_beta   90.00
_cell.angle_gamma   90.00
#
_symmetry.space_group_name_H-M   'P 1'
#
loop_
_entity.id
_entity.type
_entity.pdbx_description
1 polymer ?
#
loop_
_entity_poly.entity_id
_entity_poly.type
_entity_poly.pdbx_seq_one_letter_code
_entity_poly.pdbx_strand_id
1 'polypeptide(L)'
;MDRILEEADFVIIGGGSAGAVIASRLSEKSKYKVCLLEAGGWGSNLLFRAPAGGLLMLRDKPKFNNWAFHTTPQKGLNNRRGYQPRGKALGGSSAINAMIYIRGQKEDYDSWANEGNNGWSWNEVLPFFKKAENNENGSKEFHGNFGPLEVSNQKAAKPISHAYIKACANYQVKIRDDFNTGDNEGAGFWQSTIFHSKNKNGQRCSTAAAYLLPH
;
A
#
# COMPACT_ATOMS: atom_id res chain seq x y z
N MET A 1 18.07 37.49 5.13
CA MET A 1 17.66 37.20 3.74
C MET A 1 17.63 35.67 3.60
N ASP A 2 16.43 35.12 3.56
CA ASP A 2 16.28 33.67 3.35
C ASP A 2 16.69 33.37 1.89
N ARG A 3 17.67 32.53 1.74
CA ARG A 3 18.21 32.17 0.42
C ARG A 3 17.30 31.12 -0.19
N ILE A 4 16.52 31.48 -1.21
CA ILE A 4 15.80 30.51 -2.04
C ILE A 4 16.85 29.63 -2.74
N LEU A 5 16.87 28.34 -2.43
CA LEU A 5 17.83 27.41 -2.98
C LEU A 5 17.39 26.85 -4.33
N GLU A 6 16.08 26.63 -4.51
CA GLU A 6 15.47 26.13 -5.74
C GLU A 6 14.00 26.59 -5.86
N GLU A 7 13.52 26.65 -7.11
CA GLU A 7 12.10 26.85 -7.43
C GLU A 7 11.54 25.58 -8.06
N ALA A 8 10.28 25.24 -7.77
CA ALA A 8 9.56 24.14 -8.35
C ALA A 8 8.10 24.52 -8.60
N ASP A 9 7.48 23.93 -9.64
CA ASP A 9 6.06 24.12 -9.92
C ASP A 9 5.18 23.42 -8.86
N PHE A 10 5.65 22.28 -8.33
CA PHE A 10 4.97 21.52 -7.29
C PHE A 10 5.96 21.08 -6.21
N VAL A 11 5.58 21.32 -4.96
CA VAL A 11 6.30 20.81 -3.78
C VAL A 11 5.41 19.81 -3.06
N ILE A 12 5.87 18.56 -2.94
CA ILE A 12 5.16 17.47 -2.29
C ILE A 12 5.86 17.15 -0.96
N ILE A 13 5.15 17.26 0.13
CA ILE A 13 5.67 17.04 1.48
C ILE A 13 5.31 15.62 1.92
N GLY A 14 6.34 14.78 2.04
CA GLY A 14 6.27 13.37 2.40
C GLY A 14 6.24 12.44 1.18
N GLY A 15 7.31 11.62 1.05
CA GLY A 15 7.46 10.59 0.01
C GLY A 15 6.78 9.27 0.36
N GLY A 16 5.67 9.30 1.11
CA GLY A 16 4.86 8.13 1.45
C GLY A 16 4.05 7.58 0.27
N SER A 17 3.05 6.74 0.56
CA SER A 17 2.25 6.07 -0.48
C SER A 17 1.59 7.05 -1.45
N ALA A 18 0.97 8.11 -0.95
CA ALA A 18 0.34 9.13 -1.79
C ALA A 18 1.36 10.03 -2.49
N GLY A 19 2.35 10.55 -1.74
CA GLY A 19 3.35 11.48 -2.29
C GLY A 19 4.19 10.86 -3.39
N ALA A 20 4.57 9.58 -3.28
CA ALA A 20 5.28 8.87 -4.33
C ALA A 20 4.46 8.78 -5.64
N VAL A 21 3.16 8.50 -5.53
CA VAL A 21 2.26 8.45 -6.69
C VAL A 21 2.10 9.83 -7.32
N ILE A 22 1.84 10.87 -6.51
CA ILE A 22 1.64 12.24 -7.00
C ILE A 22 2.91 12.75 -7.68
N ALA A 23 4.09 12.55 -7.05
CA ALA A 23 5.36 12.97 -7.61
C ALA A 23 5.61 12.32 -8.97
N SER A 24 5.46 10.99 -9.06
CA SER A 24 5.61 10.25 -10.31
C SER A 24 4.65 10.75 -11.39
N ARG A 25 3.36 10.87 -11.08
CA ARG A 25 2.35 11.24 -12.06
C ARG A 25 2.48 12.69 -12.57
N LEU A 26 2.87 13.61 -11.71
CA LEU A 26 3.16 15.00 -12.14
C LEU A 26 4.42 15.09 -12.99
N SER A 27 5.45 14.27 -12.68
CA SER A 27 6.71 14.24 -13.42
C SER A 27 6.60 13.59 -14.80
N GLU A 28 5.55 12.82 -15.09
CA GLU A 28 5.28 12.27 -16.44
C GLU A 28 5.16 13.38 -17.49
N LYS A 29 4.77 14.59 -17.06
CA LYS A 29 4.73 15.78 -17.91
C LYS A 29 6.02 16.57 -17.71
N SER A 30 6.94 16.47 -18.66
CA SER A 30 8.26 17.13 -18.60
C SER A 30 8.25 18.66 -18.41
N LYS A 31 7.10 19.30 -18.58
CA LYS A 31 6.92 20.73 -18.35
C LYS A 31 6.91 21.15 -16.86
N TYR A 32 6.75 20.20 -15.93
CA TYR A 32 6.67 20.49 -14.51
C TYR A 32 7.96 20.11 -13.79
N LYS A 33 8.51 21.03 -13.02
CA LYS A 33 9.56 20.77 -12.03
C LYS A 33 8.89 20.37 -10.71
N VAL A 34 9.06 19.13 -10.31
CA VAL A 34 8.43 18.55 -9.11
C VAL A 34 9.49 18.31 -8.04
N CYS A 35 9.29 18.89 -6.86
CA CYS A 35 10.14 18.68 -5.68
C CYS A 35 9.42 17.79 -4.68
N LEU A 36 10.03 16.66 -4.33
CA LEU A 36 9.53 15.73 -3.30
C LEU A 36 10.42 15.81 -2.07
N LEU A 37 9.86 16.21 -0.93
CA LEU A 37 10.54 16.29 0.36
C LEU A 37 10.20 15.07 1.21
N GLU A 38 11.21 14.32 1.66
CA GLU A 38 11.05 13.15 2.53
C GLU A 38 11.98 13.26 3.74
N ALA A 39 11.45 12.99 4.94
CA ALA A 39 12.19 13.05 6.19
C ALA A 39 13.12 11.85 6.41
N GLY A 40 12.87 10.75 5.73
CA GLY A 40 13.63 9.51 5.84
C GLY A 40 14.62 9.29 4.70
N GLY A 41 15.22 8.12 4.66
CA GLY A 41 16.14 7.72 3.60
C GLY A 41 15.46 7.12 2.36
N TRP A 42 16.25 6.63 1.42
CA TRP A 42 15.81 6.11 0.13
C TRP A 42 14.88 4.88 0.17
N GLY A 43 14.84 4.13 1.29
CA GLY A 43 13.96 2.96 1.40
C GLY A 43 14.30 1.81 0.42
N SER A 44 15.53 1.71 -0.05
CA SER A 44 15.93 0.82 -1.15
C SER A 44 16.92 -0.29 -0.77
N ASN A 45 17.37 -0.35 0.48
CA ASN A 45 18.30 -1.39 0.94
C ASN A 45 17.58 -2.75 1.12
N LEU A 46 18.37 -3.80 1.37
CA LEU A 46 17.85 -5.17 1.52
C LEU A 46 16.74 -5.29 2.57
N LEU A 47 16.82 -4.54 3.68
CA LEU A 47 15.84 -4.58 4.76
C LEU A 47 14.45 -4.13 4.29
N PHE A 48 14.39 -3.11 3.40
CA PHE A 48 13.13 -2.66 2.81
C PHE A 48 12.64 -3.60 1.69
N ARG A 49 13.55 -4.18 0.91
CA ARG A 49 13.18 -5.07 -0.19
C ARG A 49 12.69 -6.44 0.29
N ALA A 50 13.30 -6.98 1.34
CA ALA A 50 12.91 -8.27 1.89
C ALA A 50 11.56 -8.18 2.63
N PRO A 51 10.56 -9.00 2.32
CA PRO A 51 9.26 -9.04 3.02
C PRO A 51 9.40 -9.17 4.54
N ALA A 52 10.27 -10.06 5.01
CA ALA A 52 10.53 -10.27 6.44
C ALA A 52 11.18 -9.05 7.14
N GLY A 53 11.78 -8.14 6.39
CA GLY A 53 12.37 -6.91 6.93
C GLY A 53 11.37 -6.03 7.66
N GLY A 54 10.10 -6.05 7.26
CA GLY A 54 9.01 -5.35 7.94
C GLY A 54 8.92 -5.71 9.42
N LEU A 55 9.08 -6.99 9.78
CA LEU A 55 9.03 -7.44 11.18
C LEU A 55 10.09 -6.78 12.06
N LEU A 56 11.25 -6.46 11.50
CA LEU A 56 12.31 -5.75 12.22
C LEU A 56 12.06 -4.24 12.29
N MET A 57 11.47 -3.67 11.25
CA MET A 57 11.19 -2.23 11.15
C MET A 57 9.96 -1.79 11.94
N LEU A 58 9.01 -2.69 12.19
CA LEU A 58 7.78 -2.41 12.93
C LEU A 58 7.95 -2.45 14.46
N ARG A 59 9.13 -2.70 14.99
CA ARG A 59 9.36 -2.74 16.44
C ARG A 59 9.14 -1.38 17.09
N ASP A 60 8.58 -1.41 18.30
CA ASP A 60 8.33 -0.22 19.14
C ASP A 60 9.63 0.38 19.69
N LYS A 61 10.49 0.79 18.78
CA LYS A 61 11.71 1.58 19.09
C LYS A 61 11.95 2.53 17.94
N PRO A 62 12.00 3.85 18.20
CA PRO A 62 12.31 4.83 17.17
C PRO A 62 13.63 4.48 16.50
N LYS A 63 13.59 4.36 15.17
CA LYS A 63 14.74 4.16 14.32
C LYS A 63 14.66 5.15 13.16
N PHE A 64 15.72 5.26 12.41
CA PHE A 64 15.76 6.12 11.24
C PHE A 64 14.72 5.78 10.14
N ASN A 65 14.12 4.59 10.19
CA ASN A 65 13.12 4.09 9.20
C ASN A 65 11.68 3.97 9.75
N ASN A 66 11.43 4.35 11.00
CA ASN A 66 10.12 4.29 11.64
C ASN A 66 9.95 5.44 12.64
N TRP A 67 8.85 6.17 12.54
CA TRP A 67 8.51 7.24 13.48
C TRP A 67 8.15 6.71 14.87
N ALA A 68 7.63 5.48 14.96
CA ALA A 68 7.22 4.82 16.20
C ALA A 68 6.32 5.69 17.10
N PHE A 69 5.27 6.27 16.51
CA PHE A 69 4.32 7.09 17.27
C PHE A 69 3.51 6.28 18.28
N HIS A 70 3.02 6.97 19.29
CA HIS A 70 2.05 6.43 20.24
C HIS A 70 0.86 7.36 20.35
N THR A 71 -0.34 6.80 20.56
CA THR A 71 -1.53 7.60 20.88
C THR A 71 -1.39 8.27 22.24
N THR A 72 -2.21 9.27 22.49
CA THR A 72 -2.52 9.67 23.85
C THR A 72 -3.20 8.51 24.61
N PRO A 73 -3.20 8.51 25.96
CA PRO A 73 -3.94 7.50 26.71
C PRO A 73 -5.40 7.42 26.27
N GLN A 74 -5.89 6.19 26.00
CA GLN A 74 -7.25 5.94 25.53
C GLN A 74 -8.11 5.40 26.66
N LYS A 75 -9.14 6.16 27.09
CA LYS A 75 -10.05 5.77 28.18
C LYS A 75 -10.72 4.42 27.93
N GLY A 76 -11.21 4.17 26.71
CA GLY A 76 -11.83 2.91 26.29
C GLY A 76 -10.87 1.72 26.25
N LEU A 77 -9.57 1.92 26.40
CA LEU A 77 -8.52 0.90 26.45
C LEU A 77 -7.81 0.88 27.82
N ASN A 78 -8.48 1.21 28.92
CA ASN A 78 -7.90 1.29 30.25
C ASN A 78 -6.68 2.23 30.31
N ASN A 79 -6.75 3.39 29.68
CA ASN A 79 -5.69 4.39 29.56
C ASN A 79 -4.40 3.89 28.90
N ARG A 80 -4.45 2.77 28.18
CA ARG A 80 -3.29 2.31 27.41
C ARG A 80 -3.02 3.24 26.22
N ARG A 81 -1.74 3.35 25.87
CA ARG A 81 -1.29 4.00 24.64
C ARG A 81 -1.13 2.96 23.55
N GLY A 82 -1.72 3.21 22.38
CA GLY A 82 -1.58 2.37 21.21
C GLY A 82 -0.30 2.73 20.44
N TYR A 83 0.53 1.75 20.15
CA TYR A 83 1.69 1.92 19.26
C TYR A 83 1.21 2.08 17.81
N GLN A 84 1.75 3.09 17.12
CA GLN A 84 1.40 3.48 15.76
C GLN A 84 2.64 3.59 14.87
N PRO A 85 3.13 2.48 14.31
CA PRO A 85 4.27 2.52 13.40
C PRO A 85 3.93 3.31 12.13
N ARG A 86 4.88 4.13 11.67
CA ARG A 86 4.81 4.84 10.40
C ARG A 86 6.18 4.83 9.76
N GLY A 87 6.25 4.48 8.48
CA GLY A 87 7.50 4.47 7.75
C GLY A 87 8.12 5.86 7.64
N LYS A 88 9.44 5.94 7.87
CA LYS A 88 10.26 7.12 7.70
C LYS A 88 11.30 6.84 6.62
N ALA A 89 10.86 6.81 5.38
CA ALA A 89 11.66 6.57 4.18
C ALA A 89 10.80 6.85 2.94
N LEU A 90 11.41 6.94 1.77
CA LEU A 90 10.65 6.89 0.51
C LEU A 90 9.79 5.63 0.44
N GLY A 91 8.53 5.80 0.04
CA GLY A 91 7.49 4.77 0.13
C GLY A 91 6.71 4.81 1.44
N GLY A 92 7.18 5.54 2.47
CA GLY A 92 6.51 5.69 3.75
C GLY A 92 6.13 4.34 4.37
N SER A 93 4.89 4.21 4.84
CA SER A 93 4.42 2.96 5.47
C SER A 93 4.31 1.79 4.50
N SER A 94 4.21 2.00 3.17
CA SER A 94 4.26 0.91 2.20
C SER A 94 5.63 0.21 2.17
N ALA A 95 6.69 0.90 2.61
CA ALA A 95 8.04 0.35 2.71
C ALA A 95 8.23 -0.57 3.93
N ILE A 96 7.33 -0.52 4.93
CA ILE A 96 7.47 -1.29 6.18
C ILE A 96 6.24 -2.12 6.56
N ASN A 97 5.13 -2.03 5.84
CA ASN A 97 3.87 -2.72 6.13
C ASN A 97 3.94 -4.25 5.90
N ALA A 98 2.84 -4.94 6.17
CA ALA A 98 2.69 -6.38 5.92
C ALA A 98 2.36 -6.73 4.46
N MET A 99 2.34 -5.75 3.54
CA MET A 99 2.11 -5.92 2.10
C MET A 99 0.73 -6.51 1.71
N ILE A 100 -0.21 -6.63 2.62
CA ILE A 100 -1.55 -7.11 2.30
C ILE A 100 -2.21 -6.15 1.31
N TYR A 101 -2.71 -6.68 0.19
CA TYR A 101 -3.42 -5.92 -0.83
C TYR A 101 -4.90 -6.26 -0.80
N ILE A 102 -5.68 -5.38 -0.19
CA ILE A 102 -7.15 -5.46 -0.11
C ILE A 102 -7.70 -4.05 -0.30
N ARG A 103 -8.67 -3.90 -1.20
CA ARG A 103 -9.46 -2.67 -1.40
C ARG A 103 -10.62 -2.64 -0.40
N GLY A 104 -11.22 -1.47 -0.20
CA GLY A 104 -12.54 -1.36 0.41
C GLY A 104 -13.58 -2.09 -0.44
N GLN A 105 -14.71 -2.46 0.15
CA GLN A 105 -15.84 -3.01 -0.59
C GLN A 105 -16.63 -1.88 -1.28
N LYS A 106 -17.52 -2.26 -2.18
CA LYS A 106 -18.27 -1.31 -3.00
C LYS A 106 -19.03 -0.29 -2.15
N GLU A 107 -19.66 -0.75 -1.08
CA GLU A 107 -20.47 0.05 -0.18
C GLU A 107 -19.67 1.13 0.55
N ASP A 108 -18.37 0.90 0.83
CA ASP A 108 -17.50 1.89 1.45
C ASP A 108 -17.37 3.14 0.58
N TYR A 109 -17.11 2.95 -0.71
CA TYR A 109 -16.95 4.06 -1.68
C TYR A 109 -18.28 4.69 -2.05
N ASP A 110 -19.33 3.89 -2.24
CA ASP A 110 -20.66 4.39 -2.57
C ASP A 110 -21.23 5.23 -1.41
N SER A 111 -20.93 4.86 -0.15
CA SER A 111 -21.29 5.69 1.02
C SER A 111 -20.59 7.05 1.00
N TRP A 112 -19.30 7.10 0.65
CA TRP A 112 -18.60 8.37 0.51
C TRP A 112 -19.20 9.26 -0.57
N ALA A 113 -19.55 8.70 -1.73
CA ALA A 113 -20.23 9.44 -2.79
C ALA A 113 -21.60 9.98 -2.33
N ASN A 114 -22.37 9.17 -1.59
CA ASN A 114 -23.67 9.56 -1.05
C ASN A 114 -23.58 10.66 0.01
N GLU A 115 -22.44 10.78 0.70
CA GLU A 115 -22.13 11.89 1.62
C GLU A 115 -21.70 13.18 0.90
N GLY A 116 -21.78 13.23 -0.44
CA GLY A 116 -21.49 14.39 -1.26
C GLY A 116 -20.08 14.43 -1.87
N ASN A 117 -19.29 13.35 -1.72
CA ASN A 117 -17.96 13.26 -2.32
C ASN A 117 -18.08 12.73 -3.77
N ASN A 118 -18.46 13.61 -4.70
CA ASN A 118 -18.57 13.27 -6.12
C ASN A 118 -17.23 12.74 -6.66
N GLY A 119 -17.26 11.69 -7.48
CA GLY A 119 -16.08 11.05 -8.04
C GLY A 119 -15.49 9.95 -7.14
N TRP A 120 -16.16 9.60 -6.01
CA TRP A 120 -15.70 8.59 -5.06
C TRP A 120 -16.56 7.33 -4.99
N SER A 121 -17.57 7.18 -5.85
CA SER A 121 -18.30 5.91 -5.93
C SER A 121 -17.41 4.77 -6.41
N TRP A 122 -17.78 3.53 -6.12
CA TRP A 122 -17.02 2.35 -6.56
C TRP A 122 -16.71 2.37 -8.05
N ASN A 123 -17.69 2.68 -8.89
CA ASN A 123 -17.50 2.71 -10.33
C ASN A 123 -16.52 3.80 -10.79
N GLU A 124 -16.45 4.90 -10.06
CA GLU A 124 -15.54 6.02 -10.36
C GLU A 124 -14.12 5.76 -9.87
N VAL A 125 -13.93 5.08 -8.73
CA VAL A 125 -12.59 4.78 -8.19
C VAL A 125 -11.96 3.50 -8.78
N LEU A 126 -12.75 2.53 -9.23
CA LEU A 126 -12.26 1.27 -9.79
C LEU A 126 -11.27 1.45 -10.96
N PRO A 127 -11.46 2.36 -11.91
CA PRO A 127 -10.49 2.61 -12.99
C PRO A 127 -9.12 3.03 -12.46
N PHE A 128 -9.06 3.77 -11.34
CA PHE A 128 -7.78 4.19 -10.73
C PHE A 128 -7.08 3.03 -10.03
N PHE A 129 -7.80 2.13 -9.37
CA PHE A 129 -7.24 0.89 -8.85
C PHE A 129 -6.64 0.04 -9.96
N LYS A 130 -7.35 -0.15 -11.06
CA LYS A 130 -6.86 -0.89 -12.23
C LYS A 130 -5.65 -0.20 -12.88
N LYS A 131 -5.63 1.13 -12.96
CA LYS A 131 -4.50 1.92 -13.48
C LYS A 131 -3.23 1.79 -12.63
N ALA A 132 -3.39 1.66 -11.31
CA ALA A 132 -2.27 1.53 -10.37
C ALA A 132 -1.64 0.13 -10.38
N GLU A 133 -2.41 -0.90 -10.68
CA GLU A 133 -2.13 -2.30 -10.44
C GLU A 133 -1.50 -3.01 -11.64
N ASN A 134 -0.51 -3.85 -11.35
CA ASN A 134 -0.05 -4.92 -12.24
C ASN A 134 -0.29 -6.27 -11.54
N ASN A 135 -1.47 -6.86 -11.75
CA ASN A 135 -1.88 -8.09 -11.10
C ASN A 135 -1.29 -9.31 -11.78
N GLU A 136 -0.72 -10.25 -11.02
CA GLU A 136 -0.14 -11.50 -11.51
C GLU A 136 -1.15 -12.35 -12.31
N ASN A 137 -2.45 -12.25 -11.97
CA ASN A 137 -3.53 -12.96 -12.65
C ASN A 137 -3.98 -12.30 -13.97
N GLY A 138 -3.31 -11.22 -14.38
CA GLY A 138 -3.62 -10.47 -15.59
C GLY A 138 -4.80 -9.49 -15.45
N SER A 139 -5.14 -8.83 -16.56
CA SER A 139 -6.25 -7.89 -16.62
C SER A 139 -7.59 -8.63 -16.65
N LYS A 140 -8.52 -8.19 -15.80
CA LYS A 140 -9.88 -8.72 -15.67
C LYS A 140 -10.85 -7.58 -15.38
N GLU A 141 -12.11 -7.92 -15.13
CA GLU A 141 -13.15 -6.95 -14.77
C GLU A 141 -12.69 -5.99 -13.64
N PHE A 142 -12.14 -6.54 -12.55
CA PHE A 142 -11.71 -5.76 -11.37
C PHE A 142 -10.22 -5.47 -11.33
N HIS A 143 -9.40 -6.04 -12.21
CA HIS A 143 -7.94 -5.98 -12.16
C HIS A 143 -7.31 -5.33 -13.37
N GLY A 144 -6.17 -4.64 -13.13
CA GLY A 144 -5.26 -4.16 -14.16
C GLY A 144 -3.96 -4.96 -14.20
N ASN A 145 -3.21 -4.87 -15.30
CA ASN A 145 -1.91 -5.55 -15.48
C ASN A 145 -0.83 -4.68 -16.13
N PHE A 146 -1.04 -3.36 -16.17
CA PHE A 146 -0.11 -2.40 -16.77
C PHE A 146 0.34 -1.29 -15.81
N GLY A 147 -0.17 -1.31 -14.57
CA GLY A 147 0.21 -0.34 -13.57
C GLY A 147 1.58 -0.64 -12.97
N PRO A 148 2.17 0.32 -12.24
CA PRO A 148 3.50 0.14 -11.65
C PRO A 148 3.49 -0.70 -10.37
N LEU A 149 2.35 -0.83 -9.66
CA LEU A 149 2.23 -1.58 -8.41
C LEU A 149 2.01 -3.06 -8.70
N GLU A 150 3.05 -3.87 -8.56
CA GLU A 150 2.91 -5.31 -8.73
C GLU A 150 2.19 -5.96 -7.55
N VAL A 151 1.21 -6.81 -7.87
CA VAL A 151 0.36 -7.53 -6.93
C VAL A 151 0.41 -9.01 -7.25
N SER A 152 0.81 -9.82 -6.28
CA SER A 152 1.01 -11.26 -6.46
C SER A 152 0.17 -12.10 -5.50
N ASN A 153 -0.07 -13.36 -5.90
CA ASN A 153 -0.76 -14.35 -5.08
C ASN A 153 0.16 -14.87 -3.96
N GLN A 154 -0.45 -15.45 -2.92
CA GLN A 154 0.28 -16.14 -1.86
C GLN A 154 0.93 -17.42 -2.40
N LYS A 155 2.27 -17.48 -2.43
CA LYS A 155 3.02 -18.63 -2.96
C LYS A 155 3.43 -19.66 -1.91
N ALA A 156 3.35 -19.31 -0.61
CA ALA A 156 3.84 -20.14 0.48
C ALA A 156 2.80 -20.30 1.61
N ALA A 157 1.53 -20.47 1.23
CA ALA A 157 0.47 -20.71 2.19
C ALA A 157 0.76 -21.99 2.99
N LYS A 158 0.63 -21.90 4.31
CA LYS A 158 0.89 -23.04 5.20
C LYS A 158 -0.32 -24.00 5.23
N PRO A 159 -0.11 -25.31 5.49
CA PRO A 159 -1.22 -26.27 5.60
C PRO A 159 -2.32 -25.85 6.58
N ILE A 160 -1.95 -25.18 7.66
CA ILE A 160 -2.92 -24.66 8.65
C ILE A 160 -3.83 -23.57 8.04
N SER A 161 -3.35 -22.76 7.12
CA SER A 161 -4.17 -21.74 6.45
C SER A 161 -5.22 -22.37 5.54
N HIS A 162 -4.86 -23.44 4.82
CA HIS A 162 -5.81 -24.21 4.02
C HIS A 162 -6.85 -24.93 4.91
N ALA A 163 -6.41 -25.51 6.04
CA ALA A 163 -7.31 -26.13 7.00
C ALA A 163 -8.30 -25.13 7.59
N TYR A 164 -7.84 -23.90 7.91
CA TYR A 164 -8.69 -22.82 8.41
C TYR A 164 -9.76 -22.43 7.39
N ILE A 165 -9.39 -22.19 6.12
CA ILE A 165 -10.35 -21.85 5.06
C ILE A 165 -11.37 -22.97 4.88
N LYS A 166 -10.93 -24.24 4.89
CA LYS A 166 -11.83 -25.39 4.83
C LYS A 166 -12.80 -25.45 6.03
N ALA A 167 -12.32 -25.15 7.24
CA ALA A 167 -13.18 -25.05 8.42
C ALA A 167 -14.21 -23.94 8.26
N CYS A 168 -13.83 -22.75 7.77
CA CYS A 168 -14.75 -21.66 7.46
C CYS A 168 -15.88 -22.11 6.51
N ALA A 169 -15.54 -22.83 5.44
CA ALA A 169 -16.52 -23.39 4.52
C ALA A 169 -17.52 -24.33 5.22
N ASN A 170 -17.06 -25.17 6.14
CA ASN A 170 -17.91 -26.07 6.91
C ASN A 170 -18.90 -25.33 7.84
N TYR A 171 -18.56 -24.09 8.23
CA TYR A 171 -19.42 -23.18 8.99
C TYR A 171 -20.21 -22.21 8.11
N GLN A 172 -20.36 -22.53 6.82
CA GLN A 172 -21.11 -21.74 5.83
C GLN A 172 -20.57 -20.31 5.61
N VAL A 173 -19.32 -20.06 6.00
CA VAL A 173 -18.65 -18.80 5.64
C VAL A 173 -18.32 -18.86 4.16
N LYS A 174 -18.69 -17.81 3.43
CA LYS A 174 -18.43 -17.69 1.98
C LYS A 174 -16.93 -17.77 1.72
N ILE A 175 -16.53 -18.62 0.79
CA ILE A 175 -15.13 -18.70 0.38
C ILE A 175 -14.88 -17.74 -0.77
N ARG A 176 -13.78 -16.99 -0.64
CA ARG A 176 -13.34 -15.98 -1.62
C ARG A 176 -12.02 -16.37 -2.25
N ASP A 177 -12.00 -16.40 -3.56
CA ASP A 177 -10.77 -16.51 -4.35
C ASP A 177 -10.13 -15.13 -4.54
N ASP A 178 -10.92 -14.06 -4.39
CA ASP A 178 -10.48 -12.68 -4.59
C ASP A 178 -11.30 -11.71 -3.71
N PHE A 179 -10.58 -10.92 -2.91
CA PHE A 179 -11.15 -9.89 -2.04
C PHE A 179 -11.25 -8.51 -2.70
N ASN A 180 -10.80 -8.36 -3.94
CA ASN A 180 -10.71 -7.05 -4.62
C ASN A 180 -11.82 -6.83 -5.67
N THR A 181 -12.92 -7.55 -5.53
CA THR A 181 -14.07 -7.52 -6.47
C THR A 181 -15.21 -6.60 -6.03
N GLY A 182 -15.02 -5.87 -4.93
CA GLY A 182 -16.06 -5.01 -4.34
C GLY A 182 -16.93 -5.70 -3.29
N ASP A 183 -16.72 -6.99 -3.00
CA ASP A 183 -17.35 -7.75 -1.93
C ASP A 183 -16.26 -8.49 -1.15
N ASN A 184 -16.02 -8.09 0.10
CA ASN A 184 -14.93 -8.56 0.95
C ASN A 184 -15.38 -9.55 2.04
N GLU A 185 -16.67 -9.86 2.14
CA GLU A 185 -17.16 -10.78 3.17
C GLU A 185 -16.81 -12.22 2.81
N GLY A 186 -16.13 -12.92 3.73
CA GLY A 186 -15.78 -14.30 3.54
C GLY A 186 -14.40 -14.68 4.08
N ALA A 187 -13.92 -15.85 3.65
CA ALA A 187 -12.60 -16.38 3.98
C ALA A 187 -11.85 -16.77 2.71
N GLY A 188 -10.56 -16.49 2.65
CA GLY A 188 -9.73 -16.80 1.49
C GLY A 188 -8.28 -16.32 1.69
N PHE A 189 -7.48 -16.46 0.64
CA PHE A 189 -6.14 -15.89 0.60
C PHE A 189 -6.17 -14.49 0.00
N TRP A 190 -5.50 -13.54 0.66
CA TRP A 190 -5.29 -12.20 0.10
C TRP A 190 -4.10 -12.19 -0.87
N GLN A 191 -4.08 -11.22 -1.75
CA GLN A 191 -2.91 -10.89 -2.56
C GLN A 191 -1.97 -9.95 -1.80
N SER A 192 -0.75 -9.83 -2.29
CA SER A 192 0.29 -9.01 -1.65
C SER A 192 0.98 -8.09 -2.63
N THR A 193 1.40 -6.91 -2.16
CA THR A 193 2.25 -5.98 -2.93
C THR A 193 3.70 -6.49 -2.94
N ILE A 194 3.91 -7.54 -3.71
CA ILE A 194 5.20 -8.22 -3.92
C ILE A 194 5.44 -8.30 -5.43
N PHE A 195 6.68 -8.03 -5.83
CA PHE A 195 7.09 -8.17 -7.22
C PHE A 195 7.00 -9.63 -7.69
N HIS A 196 6.38 -9.83 -8.86
CA HIS A 196 6.34 -11.11 -9.59
C HIS A 196 7.17 -11.06 -10.88
N SER A 197 7.66 -9.88 -11.28
CA SER A 197 8.59 -9.72 -12.40
C SER A 197 9.93 -10.40 -12.14
N LYS A 198 10.55 -10.97 -13.19
CA LYS A 198 11.74 -11.84 -13.08
C LYS A 198 12.89 -11.25 -12.24
N ASN A 199 13.18 -9.97 -12.42
CA ASN A 199 14.36 -9.34 -11.80
C ASN A 199 14.17 -8.96 -10.33
N LYS A 200 12.92 -8.84 -9.86
CA LYS A 200 12.58 -8.40 -8.50
C LYS A 200 11.68 -9.41 -7.76
N ASN A 201 11.45 -10.59 -8.36
CA ASN A 201 10.51 -11.57 -7.83
C ASN A 201 10.72 -11.85 -6.34
N GLY A 202 9.64 -11.81 -5.58
CA GLY A 202 9.63 -12.03 -4.15
C GLY A 202 10.03 -10.81 -3.30
N GLN A 203 10.42 -9.69 -3.91
CA GLN A 203 10.72 -8.46 -3.17
C GLN A 203 9.45 -7.66 -2.91
N ARG A 204 9.46 -6.85 -1.83
CA ARG A 204 8.41 -5.87 -1.54
C ARG A 204 8.25 -4.86 -2.69
N CYS A 205 7.05 -4.71 -3.18
CA CYS A 205 6.66 -3.64 -4.10
C CYS A 205 6.08 -2.46 -3.31
N SER A 206 6.96 -1.66 -2.67
CA SER A 206 6.54 -0.41 -2.05
C SER A 206 6.19 0.64 -3.10
N THR A 207 5.48 1.70 -2.73
CA THR A 207 5.18 2.79 -3.67
C THR A 207 6.44 3.50 -4.17
N ALA A 208 7.50 3.60 -3.36
CA ALA A 208 8.79 4.08 -3.87
C ALA A 208 9.36 3.15 -4.94
N ALA A 209 9.35 1.84 -4.70
CA ALA A 209 9.86 0.86 -5.64
C ALA A 209 9.02 0.77 -6.92
N ALA A 210 7.72 1.05 -6.83
CA ALA A 210 6.79 1.03 -7.96
C ALA A 210 6.82 2.32 -8.79
N TYR A 211 6.90 3.48 -8.15
CA TYR A 211 6.66 4.77 -8.80
C TYR A 211 7.89 5.68 -8.92
N LEU A 212 8.89 5.56 -8.05
CA LEU A 212 10.03 6.48 -8.01
C LEU A 212 11.36 5.85 -8.43
N LEU A 213 11.63 4.60 -8.01
CA LEU A 213 12.92 3.94 -8.23
C LEU A 213 13.09 3.23 -9.58
N PRO A 214 12.07 3.05 -10.44
CA PRO A 214 12.27 2.63 -11.82
C PRO A 214 12.88 3.71 -12.71
N HIS A 215 12.89 4.97 -12.26
CA HIS A 215 13.28 6.16 -13.06
C HIS A 215 14.61 6.76 -12.61
#